data_55662d0d1c4a0482c600ec9ba5fd5b0a
#
_entry.id   55662d0d1c4a0482c600ec9ba5fd5b0a
#
_cell.length_a   1.000
_cell.length_b   1.000
_cell.length_c   1.000
_cell.angle_alpha   90.00
_cell.angle_beta   90.00
_cell.angle_gamma   90.00
#
_symmetry.space_group_name_H-M   'P 1'
#
loop_
_entity.id
_entity.type
_entity.pdbx_description
1 polymer ?
#
loop_
_entity_poly.entity_id
_entity_poly.type
_entity_poly.pdbx_seq_one_letter_code
_entity_poly.pdbx_strand_id
1 'polypeptide(L)'
;MKINRLFLISLFIIVLNITSCSKFSLFSETETKYHYEILKEINDTMTNNPEVAMELLNTIDSSTIHNRFSKQEYHEYQILLSEASYKNYYNQPNINEIIDACDYFDSLTALHPNNFEVLFLNSRAHYYRAVGLEELGETEKAFKSYLQSLELNENINYKSFRINDKFYKELLHFKALTYTRLGDILYWHDVSNAAIECISNANNLFEIENNQSVLSRNNIIMAVIYGLNNNHDKALYHLSIADSILKINNINVSLKNDIERIKASVMYNIGYKEEAFNSVIKQYKTLDDPKQKMEAAGVLGDMYYNRKDYDSAIYYYEKYFPDNKYSKINAANNIIEIAIITGNNELITKYAPSLAEETNKEIMLSSIKTGLSSLYHQHCIQKNNNDFYIVFFKHLILISILFLLALFFGLNMIKMKKQKYHNKIMEKSNYINLLQKTIEKTSSENKHIKLQIKTLENEIEDIKLKNKSDYISFDKKIDSMRNNHIFKKMYEISSSNNIKTNVKYPHLELDSYEQYELIELFNTTFDNRFNAIISEHKGLKHYDLLYFCLYIIGLDEKHISAVTGKTYNAVWNRTKKIQEIFGSDKKIKDIIKKELNY
;
A
#
# COMPACT_ATOMS: atom_id res chain seq x y z
N MET A 1 21.24 -26.88 32.90
CA MET A 1 21.11 -27.58 31.60
C MET A 1 19.66 -27.83 31.15
N LYS A 2 18.68 -28.06 32.03
CA LYS A 2 17.27 -28.30 31.63
C LYS A 2 16.53 -27.07 31.06
N ILE A 3 16.80 -25.85 31.55
CA ILE A 3 16.13 -24.61 31.09
C ILE A 3 16.52 -24.23 29.67
N ASN A 4 17.76 -24.49 29.25
CA ASN A 4 18.21 -24.20 27.87
C ASN A 4 17.58 -25.14 26.81
N ARG A 5 17.20 -26.36 27.21
CA ARG A 5 16.52 -27.29 26.28
C ARG A 5 15.05 -26.90 26.06
N LEU A 6 14.35 -26.49 27.12
CA LEU A 6 12.96 -26.02 27.01
C LEU A 6 12.86 -24.72 26.19
N PHE A 7 13.80 -23.80 26.36
CA PHE A 7 13.84 -22.56 25.59
C PHE A 7 14.17 -22.81 24.10
N LEU A 8 15.10 -23.70 23.81
CA LEU A 8 15.40 -24.14 22.42
C LEU A 8 14.20 -24.87 21.80
N ILE A 9 13.49 -25.68 22.56
CA ILE A 9 12.29 -26.37 22.09
C ILE A 9 11.15 -25.37 21.84
N SER A 10 10.93 -24.38 22.72
CA SER A 10 9.93 -23.34 22.51
C SER A 10 10.28 -22.43 21.33
N LEU A 11 11.55 -22.07 21.15
CA LEU A 11 12.02 -21.31 19.99
C LEU A 11 11.86 -22.11 18.70
N PHE A 12 12.14 -23.41 18.74
CA PHE A 12 11.98 -24.33 17.61
C PHE A 12 10.51 -24.54 17.25
N ILE A 13 9.61 -24.60 18.26
CA ILE A 13 8.16 -24.66 18.06
C ILE A 13 7.63 -23.33 17.48
N ILE A 14 8.13 -22.17 17.93
CA ILE A 14 7.75 -20.86 17.38
C ILE A 14 8.27 -20.71 15.93
N VAL A 15 9.50 -21.13 15.66
CA VAL A 15 10.07 -21.13 14.30
C VAL A 15 9.34 -22.13 13.40
N LEU A 16 8.98 -23.31 13.89
CA LEU A 16 8.16 -24.29 13.18
C LEU A 16 6.74 -23.75 12.90
N ASN A 17 6.12 -23.03 13.83
CA ASN A 17 4.81 -22.42 13.57
C ASN A 17 4.88 -21.24 12.59
N ILE A 18 5.97 -20.46 12.57
CA ILE A 18 6.18 -19.39 11.58
C ILE A 18 6.52 -19.97 10.20
N THR A 19 7.29 -21.08 10.16
CA THR A 19 7.59 -21.79 8.90
C THR A 19 6.43 -22.69 8.47
N SER A 20 5.57 -23.16 9.37
CA SER A 20 4.40 -23.96 9.00
C SER A 20 3.26 -23.12 8.44
N CYS A 21 3.10 -21.84 8.82
CA CYS A 21 2.20 -20.93 8.08
C CYS A 21 2.62 -20.70 6.62
N SER A 22 3.91 -20.90 6.27
CA SER A 22 4.38 -20.85 4.88
C SER A 22 4.59 -22.23 4.25
N LYS A 23 4.55 -23.33 5.03
CA LYS A 23 4.80 -24.69 4.57
C LYS A 23 3.62 -25.65 4.75
N PHE A 24 2.49 -25.20 5.33
CA PHE A 24 1.29 -26.04 5.34
C PHE A 24 0.55 -26.06 4.01
N SER A 25 1.07 -25.34 2.97
CA SER A 25 0.69 -25.59 1.57
C SER A 25 1.39 -26.83 0.98
N LEU A 26 2.20 -27.56 1.75
CA LEU A 26 2.92 -28.75 1.29
C LEU A 26 2.14 -30.06 1.47
N PHE A 27 0.90 -30.00 1.96
CA PHE A 27 0.04 -31.19 2.10
C PHE A 27 -1.39 -30.94 1.65
N SER A 28 -1.59 -30.36 0.49
CA SER A 28 -2.64 -30.64 -0.48
C SER A 28 -2.31 -29.95 -1.80
N GLU A 29 -1.18 -30.27 -2.41
CA GLU A 29 -1.10 -30.34 -3.85
C GLU A 29 -2.00 -31.53 -4.27
N THR A 30 -3.30 -31.41 -4.14
CA THR A 30 -4.12 -31.88 -5.23
C THR A 30 -3.77 -30.88 -6.33
N GLU A 31 -2.76 -31.21 -7.17
CA GLU A 31 -2.72 -30.74 -8.53
C GLU A 31 -4.16 -30.83 -9.00
N THR A 32 -4.82 -29.69 -9.21
CA THR A 32 -6.03 -29.62 -9.99
C THR A 32 -5.56 -29.92 -11.41
N LYS A 33 -5.31 -31.19 -11.68
CA LYS A 33 -5.04 -31.69 -12.99
C LYS A 33 -6.30 -31.35 -13.76
N TYR A 34 -6.20 -30.55 -14.80
CA TYR A 34 -7.30 -30.38 -15.73
C TYR A 34 -7.78 -31.79 -16.11
N HIS A 35 -8.86 -32.24 -15.50
CA HIS A 35 -9.43 -33.53 -15.77
C HIS A 35 -9.91 -33.63 -17.23
N TYR A 36 -10.12 -32.46 -17.86
CA TYR A 36 -10.48 -32.31 -19.24
C TYR A 36 -9.42 -31.51 -19.99
N GLU A 37 -8.60 -32.21 -20.78
CA GLU A 37 -7.51 -31.60 -21.57
C GLU A 37 -8.02 -30.52 -22.52
N ILE A 38 -9.27 -30.61 -22.99
CA ILE A 38 -9.88 -29.62 -23.87
C ILE A 38 -10.05 -28.24 -23.22
N LEU A 39 -10.40 -28.13 -21.93
CA LEU A 39 -10.52 -26.83 -21.26
C LEU A 39 -9.16 -26.15 -21.13
N LYS A 40 -8.12 -26.93 -20.92
CA LYS A 40 -6.73 -26.45 -20.93
C LYS A 40 -6.31 -25.95 -22.31
N GLU A 41 -6.60 -26.72 -23.36
CA GLU A 41 -6.31 -26.34 -24.74
C GLU A 41 -7.04 -25.04 -25.12
N ILE A 42 -8.31 -24.91 -24.75
CA ILE A 42 -9.10 -23.71 -24.96
C ILE A 42 -8.45 -22.50 -24.23
N ASN A 43 -8.08 -22.68 -22.96
CA ASN A 43 -7.44 -21.63 -22.20
C ASN A 43 -6.08 -21.21 -22.78
N ASP A 44 -5.28 -22.18 -23.22
CA ASP A 44 -3.97 -21.92 -23.83
C ASP A 44 -4.08 -21.20 -25.17
N THR A 45 -5.17 -21.46 -25.92
CA THR A 45 -5.46 -20.86 -27.23
C THR A 45 -6.08 -19.47 -27.12
N MET A 46 -6.80 -19.19 -26.04
CA MET A 46 -7.63 -18.01 -25.79
C MET A 46 -6.90 -16.68 -26.02
N THR A 47 -5.62 -16.60 -25.67
CA THR A 47 -4.86 -15.34 -25.78
C THR A 47 -4.44 -15.00 -27.20
N ASN A 48 -4.05 -16.02 -27.98
CA ASN A 48 -3.48 -15.81 -29.31
C ASN A 48 -4.51 -15.96 -30.43
N ASN A 49 -5.50 -16.85 -30.25
CA ASN A 49 -6.51 -17.20 -31.26
C ASN A 49 -7.88 -17.36 -30.61
N PRO A 50 -8.54 -16.29 -30.15
CA PRO A 50 -9.84 -16.38 -29.47
C PRO A 50 -10.95 -16.95 -30.34
N GLU A 51 -10.87 -16.82 -31.67
CA GLU A 51 -11.81 -17.43 -32.61
C GLU A 51 -11.72 -18.96 -32.54
N VAL A 52 -10.51 -19.53 -32.58
CA VAL A 52 -10.29 -20.97 -32.44
C VAL A 52 -10.71 -21.45 -31.04
N ALA A 53 -10.45 -20.69 -30.01
CA ALA A 53 -10.93 -21.01 -28.66
C ALA A 53 -12.48 -21.10 -28.62
N MET A 54 -13.17 -20.17 -29.27
CA MET A 54 -14.64 -20.22 -29.41
C MET A 54 -15.11 -21.42 -30.21
N GLU A 55 -14.45 -21.78 -31.32
CA GLU A 55 -14.74 -22.97 -32.09
C GLU A 55 -14.60 -24.23 -31.23
N LEU A 56 -13.52 -24.37 -30.47
CA LEU A 56 -13.29 -25.47 -29.53
C LEU A 56 -14.39 -25.55 -28.46
N LEU A 57 -14.80 -24.43 -27.87
CA LEU A 57 -15.90 -24.36 -26.90
C LEU A 57 -17.20 -24.90 -27.51
N ASN A 58 -17.50 -24.56 -28.79
CA ASN A 58 -18.69 -25.00 -29.50
C ASN A 58 -18.65 -26.49 -29.89
N THR A 59 -17.48 -27.15 -29.87
CA THR A 59 -17.39 -28.60 -30.09
C THR A 59 -17.80 -29.42 -28.87
N ILE A 60 -17.86 -28.82 -27.69
CA ILE A 60 -18.24 -29.50 -26.44
C ILE A 60 -19.75 -29.65 -26.42
N ASP A 61 -20.24 -30.90 -26.56
CA ASP A 61 -21.68 -31.18 -26.54
C ASP A 61 -22.29 -31.00 -25.12
N SER A 62 -23.59 -30.68 -25.11
CA SER A 62 -24.34 -30.47 -23.86
C SER A 62 -24.32 -31.70 -22.93
N SER A 63 -24.21 -32.90 -23.48
CA SER A 63 -24.16 -34.13 -22.68
C SER A 63 -22.83 -34.26 -21.94
N THR A 64 -21.74 -33.82 -22.55
CA THR A 64 -20.42 -33.75 -21.90
C THR A 64 -20.42 -32.73 -20.77
N ILE A 65 -20.99 -31.55 -21.01
CA ILE A 65 -21.07 -30.50 -20.00
C ILE A 65 -21.86 -30.98 -18.77
N HIS A 66 -23.03 -31.61 -18.97
CA HIS A 66 -23.89 -32.01 -17.87
C HIS A 66 -23.50 -33.32 -17.17
N ASN A 67 -22.87 -34.28 -17.88
CA ASN A 67 -22.63 -35.60 -17.33
C ASN A 67 -21.18 -35.92 -17.02
N ARG A 68 -20.23 -35.18 -17.59
CA ARG A 68 -18.79 -35.48 -17.45
C ARG A 68 -18.01 -34.40 -16.72
N PHE A 69 -18.44 -33.12 -16.80
CA PHE A 69 -17.76 -32.08 -16.09
C PHE A 69 -18.00 -32.19 -14.59
N SER A 70 -16.95 -32.05 -13.81
CA SER A 70 -17.06 -31.72 -12.39
C SER A 70 -17.70 -30.33 -12.23
N LYS A 71 -18.17 -30.03 -11.04
CA LYS A 71 -18.74 -28.71 -10.75
C LYS A 71 -17.75 -27.56 -11.02
N GLN A 72 -16.48 -27.77 -10.74
CA GLN A 72 -15.42 -26.79 -11.03
C GLN A 72 -15.23 -26.61 -12.54
N GLU A 73 -15.12 -27.70 -13.31
CA GLU A 73 -14.97 -27.65 -14.78
C GLU A 73 -16.16 -27.01 -15.48
N TYR A 74 -17.37 -27.21 -14.94
CA TYR A 74 -18.56 -26.54 -15.45
C TYR A 74 -18.44 -25.01 -15.31
N HIS A 75 -18.06 -24.51 -14.12
CA HIS A 75 -17.95 -23.08 -13.92
C HIS A 75 -16.72 -22.49 -14.63
N GLU A 76 -15.64 -23.24 -14.78
CA GLU A 76 -14.49 -22.85 -15.62
C GLU A 76 -14.85 -22.72 -17.09
N TYR A 77 -15.66 -23.66 -17.62
CA TYR A 77 -16.21 -23.58 -18.96
C TYR A 77 -17.03 -22.29 -19.16
N GLN A 78 -17.84 -21.88 -18.19
CA GLN A 78 -18.63 -20.64 -18.26
C GLN A 78 -17.71 -19.39 -18.29
N ILE A 79 -16.62 -19.39 -17.52
CA ILE A 79 -15.62 -18.32 -17.59
C ILE A 79 -14.98 -18.26 -18.97
N LEU A 80 -14.54 -19.40 -19.51
CA LEU A 80 -13.91 -19.48 -20.82
C LEU A 80 -14.86 -19.07 -21.95
N LEU A 81 -16.12 -19.42 -21.85
CA LEU A 81 -17.16 -19.03 -22.82
C LEU A 81 -17.38 -17.51 -22.78
N SER A 82 -17.44 -16.92 -21.59
CA SER A 82 -17.56 -15.47 -21.43
C SER A 82 -16.34 -14.74 -21.96
N GLU A 83 -15.13 -15.27 -21.73
CA GLU A 83 -13.90 -14.71 -22.25
C GLU A 83 -13.83 -14.77 -23.77
N ALA A 84 -14.14 -15.92 -24.37
CA ALA A 84 -14.16 -16.10 -25.81
C ALA A 84 -15.19 -15.17 -26.48
N SER A 85 -16.40 -15.06 -25.89
CA SER A 85 -17.43 -14.13 -26.37
C SER A 85 -16.94 -12.67 -26.35
N TYR A 86 -16.36 -12.23 -25.26
CA TYR A 86 -15.81 -10.89 -25.14
C TYR A 86 -14.71 -10.59 -26.17
N LYS A 87 -13.75 -11.51 -26.33
CA LYS A 87 -12.60 -11.33 -27.24
C LYS A 87 -13.01 -11.37 -28.72
N ASN A 88 -14.09 -12.07 -29.06
CA ASN A 88 -14.62 -12.14 -30.41
C ASN A 88 -15.75 -11.13 -30.70
N TYR A 89 -15.95 -10.14 -29.78
CA TYR A 89 -17.00 -9.11 -29.91
C TYR A 89 -18.42 -9.67 -30.01
N TYR A 90 -18.69 -10.86 -29.47
CA TYR A 90 -20.03 -11.40 -29.34
C TYR A 90 -20.69 -10.89 -28.06
N ASN A 91 -22.02 -10.88 -28.01
CA ASN A 91 -22.76 -10.61 -26.80
C ASN A 91 -22.36 -11.60 -25.72
N GLN A 92 -22.29 -11.13 -24.46
CA GLN A 92 -21.99 -12.02 -23.34
C GLN A 92 -23.06 -13.12 -23.21
N PRO A 93 -22.65 -14.35 -22.88
CA PRO A 93 -23.60 -15.42 -22.56
C PRO A 93 -24.43 -15.03 -21.34
N ASN A 94 -25.39 -15.88 -20.97
CA ASN A 94 -26.29 -15.63 -19.86
C ASN A 94 -25.52 -15.20 -18.59
N ILE A 95 -25.73 -13.96 -18.15
CA ILE A 95 -25.06 -13.39 -16.99
C ILE A 95 -25.27 -14.21 -15.71
N ASN A 96 -26.38 -14.91 -15.57
CA ASN A 96 -26.64 -15.73 -14.39
C ASN A 96 -25.63 -16.87 -14.25
N GLU A 97 -25.18 -17.46 -15.36
CA GLU A 97 -24.18 -18.53 -15.35
C GLU A 97 -22.82 -18.02 -14.80
N ILE A 98 -22.45 -16.79 -15.15
CA ILE A 98 -21.21 -16.21 -14.63
C ILE A 98 -21.36 -15.75 -13.17
N ILE A 99 -22.56 -15.35 -12.74
CA ILE A 99 -22.87 -15.07 -11.32
C ILE A 99 -22.74 -16.37 -10.51
N ASP A 100 -23.32 -17.47 -10.99
CA ASP A 100 -23.21 -18.79 -10.34
C ASP A 100 -21.74 -19.25 -10.27
N ALA A 101 -20.94 -18.96 -11.30
CA ALA A 101 -19.51 -19.23 -11.27
C ALA A 101 -18.78 -18.39 -10.20
N CYS A 102 -19.14 -17.11 -10.05
CA CYS A 102 -18.60 -16.28 -8.96
C CYS A 102 -18.93 -16.87 -7.59
N ASP A 103 -20.19 -17.19 -7.32
CA ASP A 103 -20.64 -17.74 -6.04
C ASP A 103 -19.94 -19.07 -5.70
N TYR A 104 -19.72 -19.90 -6.74
CA TYR A 104 -18.97 -21.14 -6.59
C TYR A 104 -17.51 -20.88 -6.22
N PHE A 105 -16.82 -20.04 -6.99
CA PHE A 105 -15.40 -19.77 -6.73
C PHE A 105 -15.17 -18.92 -5.47
N ASP A 106 -16.11 -18.05 -5.06
CA ASP A 106 -16.08 -17.37 -3.76
C ASP A 106 -16.11 -18.38 -2.61
N SER A 107 -17.01 -19.39 -2.70
CA SER A 107 -17.08 -20.46 -1.72
C SER A 107 -15.81 -21.31 -1.70
N LEU A 108 -15.25 -21.61 -2.87
CA LEU A 108 -14.01 -22.38 -2.98
C LEU A 108 -12.80 -21.60 -2.48
N THR A 109 -12.74 -20.29 -2.74
CA THR A 109 -11.71 -19.38 -2.22
C THR A 109 -11.76 -19.29 -0.68
N ALA A 110 -12.96 -19.26 -0.08
CA ALA A 110 -13.12 -19.27 1.36
C ALA A 110 -12.56 -20.56 2.00
N LEU A 111 -12.68 -21.70 1.32
CA LEU A 111 -12.11 -22.97 1.76
C LEU A 111 -10.61 -23.08 1.51
N HIS A 112 -10.12 -22.47 0.44
CA HIS A 112 -8.73 -22.55 -0.02
C HIS A 112 -8.11 -21.16 -0.27
N PRO A 113 -7.99 -20.28 0.75
CA PRO A 113 -7.65 -18.87 0.58
C PRO A 113 -6.22 -18.62 0.04
N ASN A 114 -5.37 -19.63 0.05
CA ASN A 114 -3.99 -19.53 -0.45
C ASN A 114 -3.77 -20.28 -1.77
N ASN A 115 -4.81 -20.88 -2.36
CA ASN A 115 -4.69 -21.55 -3.65
C ASN A 115 -4.75 -20.50 -4.76
N PHE A 116 -3.61 -20.28 -5.42
CA PHE A 116 -3.47 -19.23 -6.43
C PHE A 116 -4.30 -19.51 -7.70
N GLU A 117 -4.50 -20.79 -8.08
CA GLU A 117 -5.33 -21.15 -9.25
C GLU A 117 -6.80 -20.82 -8.97
N VAL A 118 -7.30 -21.17 -7.78
CA VAL A 118 -8.68 -20.84 -7.37
C VAL A 118 -8.86 -19.33 -7.28
N LEU A 119 -7.90 -18.60 -6.70
CA LEU A 119 -7.95 -17.14 -6.64
C LEU A 119 -7.98 -16.52 -8.04
N PHE A 120 -7.19 -17.07 -8.98
CA PHE A 120 -7.15 -16.56 -10.34
C PHE A 120 -8.44 -16.85 -11.11
N LEU A 121 -8.98 -18.06 -11.02
CA LEU A 121 -10.28 -18.40 -11.62
C LEU A 121 -11.39 -17.52 -11.05
N ASN A 122 -11.42 -17.31 -9.74
CA ASN A 122 -12.37 -16.42 -9.10
C ASN A 122 -12.21 -14.96 -9.57
N SER A 123 -10.98 -14.47 -9.69
CA SER A 123 -10.70 -13.14 -10.25
C SER A 123 -11.25 -13.01 -11.69
N ARG A 124 -11.06 -14.03 -12.54
CA ARG A 124 -11.60 -14.06 -13.91
C ARG A 124 -13.13 -14.10 -13.91
N ALA A 125 -13.76 -14.89 -13.04
CA ALA A 125 -15.21 -14.93 -12.92
C ALA A 125 -15.80 -13.56 -12.61
N HIS A 126 -15.25 -12.87 -11.59
CA HIS A 126 -15.68 -11.52 -11.24
C HIS A 126 -15.41 -10.49 -12.35
N TYR A 127 -14.31 -10.64 -13.10
CA TYR A 127 -14.03 -9.78 -14.27
C TYR A 127 -15.11 -9.94 -15.35
N TYR A 128 -15.44 -11.18 -15.75
CA TYR A 128 -16.44 -11.40 -16.80
C TYR A 128 -17.87 -11.13 -16.31
N ARG A 129 -18.17 -11.30 -15.03
CA ARG A 129 -19.39 -10.77 -14.43
C ARG A 129 -19.47 -9.24 -14.60
N ALA A 130 -18.36 -8.54 -14.38
CA ALA A 130 -18.32 -7.09 -14.56
C ALA A 130 -18.55 -6.69 -16.03
N VAL A 131 -17.95 -7.41 -16.99
CA VAL A 131 -18.18 -7.20 -18.43
C VAL A 131 -19.67 -7.37 -18.78
N GLY A 132 -20.32 -8.44 -18.33
CA GLY A 132 -21.74 -8.66 -18.57
C GLY A 132 -22.63 -7.58 -17.92
N LEU A 133 -22.28 -7.11 -16.72
CA LEU A 133 -22.98 -6.01 -16.05
C LEU A 133 -22.82 -4.66 -16.78
N GLU A 134 -21.65 -4.40 -17.41
CA GLU A 134 -21.46 -3.22 -18.26
C GLU A 134 -22.40 -3.26 -19.49
N GLU A 135 -22.52 -4.41 -20.14
CA GLU A 135 -23.43 -4.57 -21.29
C GLU A 135 -24.89 -4.30 -20.91
N LEU A 136 -25.29 -4.65 -19.66
CA LEU A 136 -26.60 -4.35 -19.10
C LEU A 136 -26.76 -2.90 -18.63
N GLY A 137 -25.69 -2.08 -18.65
CA GLY A 137 -25.68 -0.71 -18.15
C GLY A 137 -25.64 -0.59 -16.62
N GLU A 138 -25.36 -1.65 -15.89
CA GLU A 138 -25.28 -1.73 -14.44
C GLU A 138 -23.89 -1.28 -13.93
N THR A 139 -23.52 -0.03 -14.24
CA THR A 139 -22.14 0.50 -14.08
C THR A 139 -21.56 0.33 -12.67
N GLU A 140 -22.30 0.67 -11.62
CA GLU A 140 -21.79 0.56 -10.24
C GLU A 140 -21.55 -0.90 -9.83
N LYS A 141 -22.43 -1.81 -10.25
CA LYS A 141 -22.27 -3.24 -9.99
C LYS A 141 -21.09 -3.81 -10.76
N ALA A 142 -20.92 -3.40 -12.03
CA ALA A 142 -19.77 -3.74 -12.84
C ALA A 142 -18.46 -3.28 -12.19
N PHE A 143 -18.41 -2.02 -11.79
CA PHE A 143 -17.24 -1.44 -11.13
C PHE A 143 -16.88 -2.20 -9.84
N LYS A 144 -17.87 -2.52 -9.02
CA LYS A 144 -17.68 -3.32 -7.79
C LYS A 144 -17.12 -4.71 -8.10
N SER A 145 -17.60 -5.35 -9.17
CA SER A 145 -17.10 -6.66 -9.60
C SER A 145 -15.65 -6.59 -10.10
N TYR A 146 -15.28 -5.53 -10.83
CA TYR A 146 -13.87 -5.31 -11.19
C TYR A 146 -12.98 -5.07 -9.96
N LEU A 147 -13.44 -4.34 -8.95
CA LEU A 147 -12.70 -4.19 -7.71
C LEU A 147 -12.51 -5.53 -6.98
N GLN A 148 -13.52 -6.39 -6.95
CA GLN A 148 -13.41 -7.74 -6.39
C GLN A 148 -12.41 -8.59 -7.17
N SER A 149 -12.46 -8.55 -8.52
CA SER A 149 -11.48 -9.21 -9.38
C SER A 149 -10.05 -8.73 -9.07
N LEU A 150 -9.85 -7.43 -8.91
CA LEU A 150 -8.55 -6.84 -8.59
C LEU A 150 -8.05 -7.31 -7.21
N GLU A 151 -8.90 -7.28 -6.19
CA GLU A 151 -8.57 -7.71 -4.83
C GLU A 151 -8.16 -9.19 -4.78
N LEU A 152 -8.90 -10.07 -5.45
CA LEU A 152 -8.57 -11.49 -5.56
C LEU A 152 -7.21 -11.70 -6.22
N ASN A 153 -6.94 -10.98 -7.31
CA ASN A 153 -5.67 -11.04 -8.02
C ASN A 153 -4.51 -10.50 -7.14
N GLU A 154 -4.72 -9.44 -6.37
CA GLU A 154 -3.73 -8.87 -5.47
C GLU A 154 -3.38 -9.79 -4.28
N ASN A 155 -4.31 -10.67 -3.89
CA ASN A 155 -4.08 -11.67 -2.84
C ASN A 155 -3.17 -12.84 -3.31
N ILE A 156 -2.91 -12.97 -4.62
CA ILE A 156 -2.00 -13.99 -5.14
C ILE A 156 -0.55 -13.63 -4.79
N ASN A 157 0.18 -14.57 -4.21
CA ASN A 157 1.58 -14.36 -3.85
C ASN A 157 2.50 -14.43 -5.08
N TYR A 158 2.69 -13.30 -5.76
CA TYR A 158 3.52 -13.19 -6.96
C TYR A 158 4.99 -13.60 -6.77
N LYS A 159 5.51 -13.55 -5.54
CA LYS A 159 6.92 -13.89 -5.24
C LYS A 159 7.21 -15.38 -5.38
N SER A 160 6.19 -16.22 -5.44
CA SER A 160 6.34 -17.65 -5.64
C SER A 160 6.62 -18.03 -7.10
N PHE A 161 6.40 -17.13 -8.06
CA PHE A 161 6.55 -17.37 -9.49
C PHE A 161 7.87 -16.82 -10.04
N ARG A 162 8.37 -17.46 -11.11
CA ARG A 162 9.50 -16.91 -11.87
C ARG A 162 8.97 -15.89 -12.90
N ILE A 163 9.73 -14.83 -13.16
CA ILE A 163 9.36 -13.73 -14.08
C ILE A 163 9.04 -14.25 -15.50
N ASN A 164 9.63 -15.36 -15.93
CA ASN A 164 9.40 -15.95 -17.25
C ASN A 164 8.31 -17.04 -17.26
N ASP A 165 7.65 -17.28 -16.14
CA ASP A 165 6.55 -18.24 -16.05
C ASP A 165 5.36 -17.73 -16.86
N LYS A 166 4.76 -18.60 -17.71
CA LYS A 166 3.58 -18.28 -18.52
C LYS A 166 2.43 -17.79 -17.61
N PHE A 167 2.19 -18.53 -16.52
CA PHE A 167 1.13 -18.20 -15.57
C PHE A 167 1.36 -16.84 -14.88
N TYR A 168 2.60 -16.51 -14.53
CA TYR A 168 2.93 -15.19 -13.98
C TYR A 168 2.58 -14.06 -14.95
N LYS A 169 2.88 -14.23 -16.25
CA LYS A 169 2.53 -13.25 -17.28
C LYS A 169 1.02 -13.11 -17.44
N GLU A 170 0.29 -14.21 -17.42
CA GLU A 170 -1.18 -14.20 -17.48
C GLU A 170 -1.79 -13.46 -16.28
N LEU A 171 -1.29 -13.69 -15.08
CA LEU A 171 -1.70 -12.96 -13.87
C LEU A 171 -1.49 -11.46 -14.00
N LEU A 172 -0.29 -11.04 -14.44
CA LEU A 172 0.02 -9.61 -14.62
C LEU A 172 -0.87 -8.99 -15.69
N HIS A 173 -1.03 -9.69 -16.82
CA HIS A 173 -1.88 -9.24 -17.92
C HIS A 173 -3.33 -9.02 -17.44
N PHE A 174 -3.88 -9.98 -16.73
CA PHE A 174 -5.25 -9.92 -16.26
C PHE A 174 -5.46 -8.80 -15.24
N LYS A 175 -4.48 -8.62 -14.34
CA LYS A 175 -4.46 -7.48 -13.41
C LYS A 175 -4.40 -6.14 -14.15
N ALA A 176 -3.56 -6.04 -15.18
CA ALA A 176 -3.43 -4.84 -15.99
C ALA A 176 -4.73 -4.51 -16.73
N LEU A 177 -5.41 -5.53 -17.31
CA LEU A 177 -6.72 -5.38 -17.94
C LEU A 177 -7.77 -4.87 -16.94
N THR A 178 -7.79 -5.42 -15.72
CA THR A 178 -8.73 -4.99 -14.68
C THR A 178 -8.53 -3.53 -14.31
N TYR A 179 -7.29 -3.10 -14.11
CA TYR A 179 -6.98 -1.67 -13.89
C TYR A 179 -7.39 -0.80 -15.09
N THR A 180 -7.19 -1.27 -16.32
CA THR A 180 -7.62 -0.53 -17.51
C THR A 180 -9.13 -0.35 -17.53
N ARG A 181 -9.92 -1.40 -17.26
CA ARG A 181 -11.38 -1.31 -17.23
C ARG A 181 -11.89 -0.39 -16.12
N LEU A 182 -11.31 -0.48 -14.92
CA LEU A 182 -11.60 0.46 -13.84
C LEU A 182 -11.27 1.91 -14.25
N GLY A 183 -10.12 2.12 -14.88
CA GLY A 183 -9.72 3.43 -15.38
C GLY A 183 -10.65 3.96 -16.47
N ASP A 184 -11.07 3.12 -17.42
CA ASP A 184 -12.03 3.47 -18.47
C ASP A 184 -13.37 3.91 -17.87
N ILE A 185 -13.93 3.13 -16.94
CA ILE A 185 -15.21 3.47 -16.27
C ILE A 185 -15.09 4.81 -15.51
N LEU A 186 -14.02 4.98 -14.74
CA LEU A 186 -13.78 6.23 -14.00
C LEU A 186 -13.61 7.43 -14.92
N TYR A 187 -12.91 7.26 -16.04
CA TYR A 187 -12.76 8.28 -17.08
C TYR A 187 -14.10 8.71 -17.67
N TRP A 188 -14.92 7.73 -18.10
CA TRP A 188 -16.24 8.00 -18.70
C TRP A 188 -17.22 8.66 -17.72
N HIS A 189 -17.01 8.52 -16.41
CA HIS A 189 -17.83 9.14 -15.36
C HIS A 189 -17.12 10.33 -14.69
N ASP A 190 -16.10 10.91 -15.33
CA ASP A 190 -15.39 12.13 -14.91
C ASP A 190 -14.77 12.06 -13.49
N VAL A 191 -14.29 10.86 -13.10
CA VAL A 191 -13.51 10.67 -11.86
C VAL A 191 -12.01 10.67 -12.22
N SER A 192 -11.54 11.80 -12.74
CA SER A 192 -10.25 11.93 -13.43
C SER A 192 -9.03 11.46 -12.64
N ASN A 193 -8.91 11.81 -11.35
CA ASN A 193 -7.74 11.44 -10.55
C ASN A 193 -7.64 9.94 -10.34
N ALA A 194 -8.74 9.27 -10.03
CA ALA A 194 -8.78 7.82 -9.86
C ALA A 194 -8.57 7.09 -11.20
N ALA A 195 -9.09 7.64 -12.32
CA ALA A 195 -8.84 7.12 -13.65
C ALA A 195 -7.34 7.14 -13.99
N ILE A 196 -6.66 8.27 -13.75
CA ILE A 196 -5.21 8.41 -13.96
C ILE A 196 -4.45 7.38 -13.13
N GLU A 197 -4.81 7.20 -11.86
CA GLU A 197 -4.17 6.24 -10.97
C GLU A 197 -4.33 4.80 -11.48
N CYS A 198 -5.55 4.40 -11.85
CA CYS A 198 -5.80 3.08 -12.41
C CYS A 198 -5.04 2.84 -13.71
N ILE A 199 -5.07 3.80 -14.66
CA ILE A 199 -4.37 3.68 -15.94
C ILE A 199 -2.85 3.65 -15.73
N SER A 200 -2.32 4.42 -14.78
CA SER A 200 -0.88 4.38 -14.44
C SER A 200 -0.48 3.01 -13.89
N ASN A 201 -1.29 2.42 -13.01
CA ASN A 201 -1.06 1.07 -12.50
C ASN A 201 -1.11 0.02 -13.61
N ALA A 202 -2.05 0.15 -14.55
CA ALA A 202 -2.12 -0.71 -15.72
C ALA A 202 -0.86 -0.59 -16.59
N ASN A 203 -0.41 0.63 -16.87
CA ASN A 203 0.78 0.90 -17.69
C ASN A 203 2.04 0.27 -17.08
N ASN A 204 2.26 0.41 -15.78
CA ASN A 204 3.39 -0.22 -15.09
C ASN A 204 3.43 -1.75 -15.29
N LEU A 205 2.27 -2.40 -15.35
CA LEU A 205 2.17 -3.84 -15.59
C LEU A 205 2.37 -4.17 -17.07
N PHE A 206 1.79 -3.41 -18.00
CA PHE A 206 1.97 -3.60 -19.44
C PHE A 206 3.39 -3.30 -19.93
N GLU A 207 4.14 -2.43 -19.24
CA GLU A 207 5.57 -2.23 -19.49
C GLU A 207 6.37 -3.52 -19.20
N ILE A 208 6.06 -4.22 -18.10
CA ILE A 208 6.67 -5.52 -17.79
C ILE A 208 6.37 -6.56 -18.88
N GLU A 209 5.17 -6.51 -19.45
CA GLU A 209 4.73 -7.41 -20.54
C GLU A 209 5.23 -6.98 -21.92
N ASN A 210 5.75 -5.77 -22.06
CA ASN A 210 6.07 -5.14 -23.35
C ASN A 210 4.86 -5.01 -24.30
N ASN A 211 3.66 -4.75 -23.75
CA ASN A 211 2.42 -4.60 -24.54
C ASN A 211 2.28 -3.16 -25.08
N GLN A 212 3.00 -2.87 -26.16
CA GLN A 212 3.12 -1.53 -26.72
C GLN A 212 1.79 -0.95 -27.23
N SER A 213 0.89 -1.79 -27.75
CA SER A 213 -0.41 -1.33 -28.28
C SER A 213 -1.28 -0.73 -27.18
N VAL A 214 -1.42 -1.44 -26.06
CA VAL A 214 -2.23 -0.97 -24.93
C VAL A 214 -1.57 0.21 -24.24
N LEU A 215 -0.24 0.21 -24.09
CA LEU A 215 0.50 1.35 -23.55
C LEU A 215 0.28 2.63 -24.37
N SER A 216 0.26 2.53 -25.71
CA SER A 216 -0.04 3.68 -26.56
C SER A 216 -1.47 4.19 -26.33
N ARG A 217 -2.49 3.28 -26.34
CA ARG A 217 -3.89 3.64 -26.10
C ARG A 217 -4.08 4.30 -24.72
N ASN A 218 -3.50 3.73 -23.68
CA ASN A 218 -3.62 4.25 -22.32
C ASN A 218 -3.00 5.64 -22.18
N ASN A 219 -1.84 5.89 -22.83
CA ASN A 219 -1.25 7.22 -22.86
C ASN A 219 -2.12 8.22 -23.62
N ILE A 220 -2.83 7.82 -24.68
CA ILE A 220 -3.83 8.67 -25.35
C ILE A 220 -4.95 9.05 -24.37
N ILE A 221 -5.50 8.10 -23.61
CA ILE A 221 -6.55 8.37 -22.62
C ILE A 221 -6.04 9.31 -21.51
N MET A 222 -4.83 9.09 -21.00
CA MET A 222 -4.21 10.00 -20.03
C MET A 222 -4.07 11.42 -20.58
N ALA A 223 -3.69 11.55 -21.84
CA ALA A 223 -3.59 12.86 -22.49
C ALA A 223 -4.95 13.57 -22.57
N VAL A 224 -6.02 12.84 -22.89
CA VAL A 224 -7.38 13.40 -22.89
C VAL A 224 -7.77 13.88 -21.50
N ILE A 225 -7.58 13.05 -20.47
CA ILE A 225 -7.91 13.41 -19.07
C ILE A 225 -7.14 14.66 -18.64
N TYR A 226 -5.83 14.73 -18.91
CA TYR A 226 -5.02 15.90 -18.58
C TYR A 226 -5.43 17.13 -19.38
N GLY A 227 -5.80 16.97 -20.66
CA GLY A 227 -6.32 18.05 -21.49
C GLY A 227 -7.64 18.63 -20.95
N LEU A 228 -8.60 17.78 -20.58
CA LEU A 228 -9.87 18.18 -19.94
C LEU A 228 -9.65 18.91 -18.60
N ASN A 229 -8.60 18.55 -17.87
CA ASN A 229 -8.22 19.21 -16.62
C ASN A 229 -7.30 20.44 -16.85
N ASN A 230 -7.19 20.96 -18.06
CA ASN A 230 -6.33 22.10 -18.45
C ASN A 230 -4.83 21.90 -18.15
N ASN A 231 -4.36 20.66 -17.95
CA ASN A 231 -2.95 20.35 -17.77
C ASN A 231 -2.31 19.98 -19.11
N HIS A 232 -2.13 21.00 -19.94
CA HIS A 232 -1.71 20.83 -21.33
C HIS A 232 -0.29 20.24 -21.47
N ASP A 233 0.62 20.57 -20.55
CA ASP A 233 2.00 20.05 -20.57
C ASP A 233 2.01 18.52 -20.39
N LYS A 234 1.25 18.02 -19.41
CA LYS A 234 1.11 16.58 -19.21
C LYS A 234 0.36 15.90 -20.36
N ALA A 235 -0.65 16.54 -20.93
CA ALA A 235 -1.35 16.04 -22.09
C ALA A 235 -0.39 15.83 -23.26
N LEU A 236 0.42 16.85 -23.61
CA LEU A 236 1.43 16.77 -24.66
C LEU A 236 2.51 15.73 -24.35
N TYR A 237 2.94 15.61 -23.09
CA TYR A 237 3.90 14.59 -22.67
C TYR A 237 3.39 13.18 -22.96
N HIS A 238 2.17 12.85 -22.55
CA HIS A 238 1.59 11.53 -22.80
C HIS A 238 1.34 11.25 -24.28
N LEU A 239 0.95 12.27 -25.05
CA LEU A 239 0.87 12.14 -26.52
C LEU A 239 2.23 11.87 -27.16
N SER A 240 3.30 12.47 -26.66
CA SER A 240 4.65 12.21 -27.15
C SER A 240 5.11 10.78 -26.89
N ILE A 241 4.74 10.22 -25.72
CA ILE A 241 5.01 8.79 -25.39
C ILE A 241 4.24 7.89 -26.35
N ALA A 242 2.94 8.13 -26.53
CA ALA A 242 2.10 7.34 -27.41
C ALA A 242 2.62 7.36 -28.87
N ASP A 243 2.97 8.53 -29.38
CA ASP A 243 3.54 8.71 -30.74
C ASP A 243 4.89 7.98 -30.90
N SER A 244 5.74 8.06 -29.87
CA SER A 244 7.03 7.36 -29.87
C SER A 244 6.86 5.84 -29.94
N ILE A 245 5.92 5.29 -29.16
CA ILE A 245 5.59 3.86 -29.16
C ILE A 245 5.11 3.42 -30.55
N LEU A 246 4.22 4.19 -31.19
CA LEU A 246 3.68 3.86 -32.51
C LEU A 246 4.74 3.90 -33.60
N LYS A 247 5.65 4.87 -33.55
CA LYS A 247 6.74 5.00 -34.54
C LYS A 247 7.71 3.83 -34.49
N ILE A 248 8.03 3.35 -33.28
CA ILE A 248 8.99 2.24 -33.11
C ILE A 248 8.37 0.91 -33.58
N ASN A 249 7.10 0.70 -33.35
CA ASN A 249 6.46 -0.62 -33.52
C ASN A 249 5.62 -0.74 -34.80
N ASN A 250 5.55 0.30 -35.62
CA ASN A 250 4.75 0.33 -36.86
C ASN A 250 3.25 -0.05 -36.66
N ILE A 251 2.69 0.27 -35.48
CA ILE A 251 1.39 -0.17 -35.01
C ILE A 251 0.31 0.86 -35.38
N ASN A 252 -0.78 0.37 -35.94
CA ASN A 252 -2.14 0.93 -36.03
C ASN A 252 -2.29 2.42 -36.43
N VAL A 253 -2.65 2.64 -37.69
CA VAL A 253 -2.95 3.96 -38.29
C VAL A 253 -4.07 4.70 -37.51
N SER A 254 -5.05 3.96 -36.97
CA SER A 254 -6.16 4.53 -36.19
C SER A 254 -5.67 5.29 -34.96
N LEU A 255 -4.80 4.68 -34.13
CA LEU A 255 -4.23 5.32 -32.96
C LEU A 255 -3.38 6.54 -33.30
N LYS A 256 -2.69 6.52 -34.44
CA LYS A 256 -1.96 7.69 -34.92
C LYS A 256 -2.88 8.87 -35.20
N ASN A 257 -4.01 8.61 -35.84
CA ASN A 257 -5.00 9.65 -36.15
C ASN A 257 -5.59 10.23 -34.85
N ASP A 258 -5.83 9.40 -33.83
CA ASP A 258 -6.29 9.86 -32.50
C ASP A 258 -5.26 10.76 -31.82
N ILE A 259 -3.99 10.39 -31.86
CA ILE A 259 -2.90 11.23 -31.32
C ILE A 259 -2.88 12.60 -32.00
N GLU A 260 -2.90 12.63 -33.34
CA GLU A 260 -2.88 13.88 -34.10
C GLU A 260 -4.09 14.75 -33.77
N ARG A 261 -5.28 14.20 -33.68
CA ARG A 261 -6.52 14.90 -33.34
C ARG A 261 -6.49 15.48 -31.92
N ILE A 262 -6.11 14.68 -30.92
CA ILE A 262 -6.05 15.13 -29.51
C ILE A 262 -4.94 16.17 -29.33
N LYS A 263 -3.78 15.98 -29.99
CA LYS A 263 -2.71 16.96 -29.99
C LYS A 263 -3.17 18.30 -30.57
N ALA A 264 -3.90 18.28 -31.68
CA ALA A 264 -4.44 19.50 -32.28
C ALA A 264 -5.45 20.17 -31.31
N SER A 265 -6.32 19.43 -30.62
CA SER A 265 -7.23 19.99 -29.61
C SER A 265 -6.46 20.66 -28.45
N VAL A 266 -5.43 20.02 -27.91
CA VAL A 266 -4.59 20.62 -26.88
C VAL A 266 -3.86 21.85 -27.38
N MET A 267 -3.24 21.78 -28.57
CA MET A 267 -2.54 22.92 -29.19
C MET A 267 -3.46 24.13 -29.44
N TYR A 268 -4.71 23.87 -29.84
CA TYR A 268 -5.71 24.94 -30.01
C TYR A 268 -5.96 25.68 -28.67
N ASN A 269 -6.08 24.95 -27.57
CA ASN A 269 -6.34 25.51 -26.25
C ASN A 269 -5.15 26.32 -25.70
N ILE A 270 -3.92 25.96 -26.04
CA ILE A 270 -2.72 26.72 -25.64
C ILE A 270 -2.34 27.88 -26.61
N GLY A 271 -3.16 28.13 -27.64
CA GLY A 271 -3.05 29.30 -28.47
C GLY A 271 -2.57 29.08 -29.93
N TYR A 272 -2.15 27.88 -30.33
CA TYR A 272 -1.78 27.53 -31.71
C TYR A 272 -3.01 27.27 -32.59
N LYS A 273 -3.95 28.23 -32.58
CA LYS A 273 -5.33 28.05 -33.09
C LYS A 273 -5.38 27.71 -34.58
N GLU A 274 -4.61 28.43 -35.43
CA GLU A 274 -4.66 28.22 -36.89
C GLU A 274 -4.00 26.92 -37.32
N GLU A 275 -2.86 26.58 -36.73
CA GLU A 275 -2.13 25.36 -37.05
C GLU A 275 -2.97 24.12 -36.66
N ALA A 276 -3.50 24.13 -35.44
CA ALA A 276 -4.35 23.07 -34.93
C ALA A 276 -5.63 22.89 -35.76
N PHE A 277 -6.30 23.98 -36.09
CA PHE A 277 -7.50 24.00 -36.92
C PHE A 277 -7.23 23.40 -38.31
N ASN A 278 -6.17 23.84 -39.00
CA ASN A 278 -5.79 23.32 -40.31
C ASN A 278 -5.44 21.83 -40.27
N SER A 279 -4.81 21.38 -39.19
CA SER A 279 -4.51 19.96 -38.98
C SER A 279 -5.79 19.11 -38.89
N VAL A 280 -6.78 19.53 -38.09
CA VAL A 280 -8.04 18.77 -37.92
C VAL A 280 -8.90 18.80 -39.18
N ILE A 281 -8.95 19.95 -39.93
CA ILE A 281 -9.64 20.02 -41.21
C ILE A 281 -9.02 19.07 -42.22
N LYS A 282 -7.68 19.05 -42.34
CA LYS A 282 -6.97 18.12 -43.20
C LYS A 282 -7.32 16.69 -42.86
N GLN A 283 -7.24 16.35 -41.58
CA GLN A 283 -7.56 15.01 -41.07
C GLN A 283 -9.01 14.62 -41.40
N TYR A 284 -10.00 15.48 -41.09
CA TYR A 284 -11.42 15.24 -41.41
C TYR A 284 -11.66 14.93 -42.90
N LYS A 285 -10.93 15.60 -43.80
CA LYS A 285 -11.04 15.41 -45.24
C LYS A 285 -10.41 14.11 -45.74
N THR A 286 -9.39 13.61 -45.05
CA THR A 286 -8.60 12.43 -45.49
C THR A 286 -9.00 11.13 -44.78
N LEU A 287 -9.79 11.20 -43.70
CA LEU A 287 -10.27 10.01 -42.99
C LEU A 287 -11.37 9.28 -43.76
N ASP A 288 -11.18 7.98 -43.95
CA ASP A 288 -12.18 7.08 -44.52
C ASP A 288 -13.03 6.42 -43.43
N ASP A 289 -12.45 6.18 -42.23
CA ASP A 289 -13.15 5.57 -41.09
C ASP A 289 -14.26 6.52 -40.59
N PRO A 290 -15.53 6.08 -40.63
CA PRO A 290 -16.68 6.91 -40.22
C PRO A 290 -16.60 7.36 -38.76
N LYS A 291 -16.13 6.51 -37.85
CA LYS A 291 -16.02 6.82 -36.42
C LYS A 291 -14.97 7.90 -36.17
N GLN A 292 -13.77 7.75 -36.74
CA GLN A 292 -12.72 8.74 -36.60
C GLN A 292 -13.10 10.08 -37.27
N LYS A 293 -13.79 10.03 -38.39
CA LYS A 293 -14.32 11.21 -39.08
C LYS A 293 -15.37 11.95 -38.24
N MET A 294 -16.25 11.19 -37.58
CA MET A 294 -17.22 11.75 -36.65
C MET A 294 -16.53 12.42 -35.44
N GLU A 295 -15.53 11.80 -34.85
CA GLU A 295 -14.78 12.38 -33.73
C GLU A 295 -14.01 13.65 -34.16
N ALA A 296 -13.45 13.68 -35.34
CA ALA A 296 -12.83 14.90 -35.90
C ALA A 296 -13.85 16.01 -36.15
N ALA A 297 -15.08 15.66 -36.54
CA ALA A 297 -16.18 16.63 -36.69
C ALA A 297 -16.52 17.28 -35.33
N GLY A 298 -16.57 16.51 -34.23
CA GLY A 298 -16.81 17.07 -32.90
C GLY A 298 -15.78 18.14 -32.53
N VAL A 299 -14.49 17.83 -32.73
CA VAL A 299 -13.40 18.82 -32.49
C VAL A 299 -13.50 20.04 -33.39
N LEU A 300 -13.88 19.88 -34.66
CA LEU A 300 -14.12 21.03 -35.57
C LEU A 300 -15.29 21.89 -35.11
N GLY A 301 -16.39 21.24 -34.62
CA GLY A 301 -17.49 21.96 -34.04
C GLY A 301 -17.06 22.88 -32.90
N ASP A 302 -16.26 22.38 -31.96
CA ASP A 302 -15.71 23.17 -30.84
C ASP A 302 -14.81 24.31 -31.32
N MET A 303 -13.96 24.05 -32.31
CA MET A 303 -13.06 25.07 -32.88
C MET A 303 -13.81 26.18 -33.61
N TYR A 304 -14.87 25.87 -34.39
CA TYR A 304 -15.75 26.83 -35.02
C TYR A 304 -16.57 27.61 -34.02
N TYR A 305 -17.10 26.95 -32.98
CA TYR A 305 -17.79 27.61 -31.87
C TYR A 305 -16.91 28.68 -31.23
N ASN A 306 -15.68 28.34 -30.90
CA ASN A 306 -14.69 29.28 -30.32
C ASN A 306 -14.33 30.44 -31.25
N ARG A 307 -14.48 30.26 -32.58
CA ARG A 307 -14.33 31.32 -33.60
C ARG A 307 -15.61 32.14 -33.78
N LYS A 308 -16.69 31.79 -33.11
CA LYS A 308 -18.03 32.39 -33.28
C LYS A 308 -18.61 32.20 -34.71
N ASP A 309 -18.09 31.23 -35.47
CA ASP A 309 -18.70 30.77 -36.72
C ASP A 309 -19.73 29.67 -36.37
N TYR A 310 -20.91 30.14 -35.95
CA TYR A 310 -21.95 29.29 -35.43
C TYR A 310 -22.59 28.36 -36.47
N ASP A 311 -22.68 28.80 -37.71
CA ASP A 311 -23.23 27.98 -38.78
C ASP A 311 -22.34 26.79 -39.10
N SER A 312 -21.04 27.01 -39.20
CA SER A 312 -20.08 25.92 -39.32
C SER A 312 -20.02 25.02 -38.09
N ALA A 313 -20.10 25.60 -36.91
CA ALA A 313 -20.11 24.82 -35.65
C ALA A 313 -21.31 23.84 -35.62
N ILE A 314 -22.52 24.34 -35.92
CA ILE A 314 -23.75 23.49 -35.99
C ILE A 314 -23.57 22.38 -37.02
N TYR A 315 -23.08 22.73 -38.23
CA TYR A 315 -22.86 21.74 -39.28
C TYR A 315 -21.97 20.58 -38.82
N TYR A 316 -20.86 20.89 -38.15
CA TYR A 316 -19.94 19.84 -37.67
C TYR A 316 -20.48 19.11 -36.46
N TYR A 317 -21.19 19.72 -35.54
CA TYR A 317 -21.87 19.05 -34.44
C TYR A 317 -22.96 18.09 -34.93
N GLU A 318 -23.70 18.44 -35.99
CA GLU A 318 -24.65 17.53 -36.61
C GLU A 318 -23.98 16.31 -37.27
N LYS A 319 -22.73 16.44 -37.73
CA LYS A 319 -21.93 15.30 -38.21
C LYS A 319 -21.38 14.42 -37.11
N TYR A 320 -21.19 14.98 -35.92
CA TYR A 320 -20.78 14.26 -34.71
C TYR A 320 -21.94 13.55 -33.99
N PHE A 321 -23.18 13.91 -34.31
CA PHE A 321 -24.40 13.51 -33.64
C PHE A 321 -24.82 12.01 -33.82
N PRO A 322 -24.53 11.25 -34.91
CA PRO A 322 -25.32 10.09 -35.25
C PRO A 322 -25.18 8.84 -34.40
N ASP A 323 -24.02 8.47 -33.86
CA ASP A 323 -23.76 7.09 -33.45
C ASP A 323 -23.43 6.81 -31.98
N ASN A 324 -23.20 7.80 -31.15
CA ASN A 324 -22.85 7.61 -29.75
C ASN A 324 -23.73 8.46 -28.83
N LYS A 325 -24.31 7.85 -27.81
CA LYS A 325 -25.21 8.52 -26.84
C LYS A 325 -24.59 9.75 -26.20
N TYR A 326 -23.31 9.69 -25.82
CA TYR A 326 -22.58 10.84 -25.26
C TYR A 326 -22.29 11.95 -26.30
N SER A 327 -21.96 11.54 -27.53
CA SER A 327 -21.76 12.48 -28.63
C SER A 327 -23.03 13.27 -28.95
N LYS A 328 -24.20 12.59 -28.95
CA LYS A 328 -25.51 13.21 -29.18
C LYS A 328 -25.81 14.31 -28.17
N ILE A 329 -25.51 14.05 -26.93
CA ILE A 329 -25.77 14.92 -25.81
C ILE A 329 -24.88 16.18 -25.88
N ASN A 330 -23.57 15.98 -26.00
CA ASN A 330 -22.64 17.10 -26.10
C ASN A 330 -22.91 17.97 -27.34
N ALA A 331 -23.20 17.34 -28.47
CA ALA A 331 -23.57 18.06 -29.68
C ALA A 331 -24.90 18.83 -29.52
N ALA A 332 -25.92 18.20 -28.92
CA ALA A 332 -27.20 18.87 -28.65
C ALA A 332 -27.04 20.06 -27.69
N ASN A 333 -26.25 19.91 -26.62
CA ASN A 333 -25.95 20.99 -25.69
C ASN A 333 -25.29 22.17 -26.40
N ASN A 334 -24.23 21.92 -27.16
CA ASN A 334 -23.50 22.96 -27.87
C ASN A 334 -24.38 23.65 -28.93
N ILE A 335 -25.22 22.88 -29.66
CA ILE A 335 -26.16 23.43 -30.64
C ILE A 335 -27.23 24.30 -29.94
N ILE A 336 -27.77 23.87 -28.79
CA ILE A 336 -28.76 24.67 -28.03
C ILE A 336 -28.11 25.94 -27.46
N GLU A 337 -26.90 25.86 -26.97
CA GLU A 337 -26.15 27.04 -26.52
C GLU A 337 -26.01 28.06 -27.66
N ILE A 338 -25.60 27.60 -28.85
CA ILE A 338 -25.56 28.44 -30.05
C ILE A 338 -26.95 29.00 -30.36
N ALA A 339 -28.01 28.18 -30.29
CA ALA A 339 -29.36 28.58 -30.59
C ALA A 339 -29.87 29.69 -29.62
N ILE A 340 -29.48 29.60 -28.37
CA ILE A 340 -29.78 30.66 -27.36
C ILE A 340 -29.00 31.93 -27.71
N ILE A 341 -27.72 31.85 -28.03
CA ILE A 341 -26.88 33.00 -28.40
C ILE A 341 -27.41 33.69 -29.67
N THR A 342 -27.88 32.92 -30.65
CA THR A 342 -28.37 33.41 -31.93
C THR A 342 -29.84 33.71 -31.98
N GLY A 343 -30.61 33.37 -30.91
CA GLY A 343 -32.06 33.51 -30.87
C GLY A 343 -32.83 32.53 -31.76
N ASN A 344 -32.23 31.42 -32.17
CA ASN A 344 -32.84 30.45 -33.08
C ASN A 344 -33.70 29.41 -32.32
N ASN A 345 -35.00 29.74 -32.15
CA ASN A 345 -35.95 28.88 -31.45
C ASN A 345 -36.25 27.55 -32.14
N GLU A 346 -36.03 27.46 -33.47
CA GLU A 346 -36.23 26.22 -34.22
C GLU A 346 -35.21 25.14 -33.82
N LEU A 347 -33.95 25.52 -33.67
CA LEU A 347 -32.91 24.65 -33.20
C LEU A 347 -33.14 24.21 -31.73
N ILE A 348 -33.60 25.14 -30.88
CA ILE A 348 -33.95 24.77 -29.52
C ILE A 348 -35.06 23.69 -29.51
N THR A 349 -36.11 23.89 -30.29
CA THR A 349 -37.23 22.95 -30.39
C THR A 349 -36.77 21.60 -30.94
N LYS A 350 -35.84 21.59 -31.91
CA LYS A 350 -35.30 20.38 -32.54
C LYS A 350 -34.47 19.53 -31.56
N TYR A 351 -33.62 20.17 -30.74
CA TYR A 351 -32.63 19.48 -29.92
C TYR A 351 -33.02 19.38 -28.44
N ALA A 352 -33.97 20.19 -27.91
CA ALA A 352 -34.41 20.12 -26.52
C ALA A 352 -34.93 18.74 -26.06
N PRO A 353 -35.62 17.93 -26.88
CA PRO A 353 -35.99 16.58 -26.50
C PRO A 353 -34.78 15.68 -26.15
N SER A 354 -33.66 15.86 -26.83
CA SER A 354 -32.42 15.13 -26.54
C SER A 354 -31.84 15.50 -25.17
N LEU A 355 -32.08 16.72 -24.69
CA LEU A 355 -31.67 17.19 -23.34
C LEU A 355 -32.67 16.85 -22.25
N ALA A 356 -33.99 16.90 -22.55
CA ALA A 356 -35.03 16.57 -21.56
C ALA A 356 -34.93 15.12 -21.08
N GLU A 357 -34.48 14.20 -21.97
CA GLU A 357 -34.13 12.84 -21.63
C GLU A 357 -32.91 12.77 -20.67
N GLU A 358 -32.12 13.83 -20.61
CA GLU A 358 -30.84 13.89 -19.94
C GLU A 358 -30.85 14.51 -18.54
N THR A 359 -31.78 15.45 -18.26
CA THR A 359 -31.84 16.06 -16.92
C THR A 359 -32.06 14.99 -15.83
N ASN A 360 -32.84 13.97 -16.12
CA ASN A 360 -32.96 12.79 -15.26
C ASN A 360 -31.67 11.94 -15.26
N LYS A 361 -30.90 11.96 -16.35
CA LYS A 361 -29.63 11.23 -16.46
C LYS A 361 -28.46 11.96 -15.81
N GLU A 362 -28.41 13.31 -15.81
CA GLU A 362 -27.38 14.06 -15.08
C GLU A 362 -27.44 13.82 -13.59
N ILE A 363 -28.64 13.76 -13.02
CA ILE A 363 -28.83 13.37 -11.60
C ILE A 363 -28.33 11.94 -11.39
N MET A 364 -28.69 11.04 -12.28
CA MET A 364 -28.23 9.64 -12.24
C MET A 364 -26.72 9.53 -12.45
N LEU A 365 -26.14 10.25 -13.43
CA LEU A 365 -24.69 10.28 -13.69
C LEU A 365 -23.90 10.90 -12.52
N SER A 366 -24.42 11.96 -11.90
CA SER A 366 -23.83 12.54 -10.69
C SER A 366 -23.86 11.57 -9.50
N SER A 367 -24.96 10.81 -9.36
CA SER A 367 -25.08 9.74 -8.37
C SER A 367 -24.05 8.64 -8.63
N ILE A 368 -23.96 8.16 -9.90
CA ILE A 368 -22.97 7.15 -10.31
C ILE A 368 -21.54 7.64 -10.09
N LYS A 369 -21.21 8.86 -10.48
CA LYS A 369 -19.89 9.48 -10.24
C LYS A 369 -19.52 9.45 -8.76
N THR A 370 -20.47 9.86 -7.89
CA THR A 370 -20.28 9.87 -6.44
C THR A 370 -20.12 8.44 -5.91
N GLY A 371 -20.92 7.49 -6.40
CA GLY A 371 -20.85 6.08 -6.06
C GLY A 371 -19.50 5.46 -6.44
N LEU A 372 -19.06 5.66 -7.67
CA LEU A 372 -17.77 5.16 -8.17
C LEU A 372 -16.58 5.75 -7.39
N SER A 373 -16.60 7.05 -7.13
CA SER A 373 -15.57 7.73 -6.34
C SER A 373 -15.50 7.18 -4.92
N SER A 374 -16.66 6.95 -4.29
CA SER A 374 -16.76 6.36 -2.96
C SER A 374 -16.24 4.92 -2.93
N LEU A 375 -16.64 4.09 -3.89
CA LEU A 375 -16.20 2.69 -4.00
C LEU A 375 -14.69 2.60 -4.19
N TYR A 376 -14.13 3.40 -5.10
CA TYR A 376 -12.69 3.44 -5.32
C TYR A 376 -11.92 3.91 -4.08
N HIS A 377 -12.41 4.97 -3.42
CA HIS A 377 -11.81 5.47 -2.19
C HIS A 377 -11.85 4.45 -1.05
N GLN A 378 -12.98 3.74 -0.87
CA GLN A 378 -13.10 2.64 0.10
C GLN A 378 -12.11 1.52 -0.20
N HIS A 379 -11.98 1.11 -1.47
CA HIS A 379 -10.99 0.11 -1.88
C HIS A 379 -9.55 0.56 -1.54
N CYS A 380 -9.18 1.80 -1.86
CA CYS A 380 -7.86 2.34 -1.52
C CYS A 380 -7.60 2.39 -0.01
N ILE A 381 -8.60 2.77 0.80
CA ILE A 381 -8.48 2.76 2.27
C ILE A 381 -8.30 1.33 2.78
N GLN A 382 -9.09 0.38 2.29
CA GLN A 382 -9.00 -1.01 2.70
C GLN A 382 -7.64 -1.61 2.34
N LYS A 383 -7.16 -1.35 1.14
CA LYS A 383 -5.83 -1.77 0.69
C LYS A 383 -4.72 -1.16 1.55
N ASN A 384 -4.74 0.15 1.79
CA ASN A 384 -3.75 0.83 2.63
C ASN A 384 -3.76 0.31 4.08
N ASN A 385 -4.94 0.02 4.64
CA ASN A 385 -5.07 -0.57 5.97
C ASN A 385 -4.48 -1.98 5.99
N ASN A 386 -4.76 -2.81 5.00
CA ASN A 386 -4.21 -4.17 4.91
C ASN A 386 -2.69 -4.13 4.79
N ASP A 387 -2.14 -3.28 3.94
CA ASP A 387 -0.70 -3.09 3.80
C ASP A 387 -0.06 -2.58 5.10
N PHE A 388 -0.71 -1.63 5.77
CA PHE A 388 -0.27 -1.14 7.08
C PHE A 388 -0.23 -2.27 8.13
N TYR A 389 -1.29 -3.08 8.24
CA TYR A 389 -1.32 -4.20 9.18
C TYR A 389 -0.24 -5.24 8.88
N ILE A 390 -0.02 -5.57 7.61
CA ILE A 390 1.03 -6.51 7.19
C ILE A 390 2.43 -5.98 7.60
N VAL A 391 2.71 -4.72 7.33
CA VAL A 391 3.97 -4.07 7.71
C VAL A 391 4.10 -3.97 9.23
N PHE A 392 3.04 -3.58 9.92
CA PHE A 392 3.00 -3.48 11.38
C PHE A 392 3.29 -4.83 12.06
N PHE A 393 2.62 -5.91 11.62
CA PHE A 393 2.85 -7.24 12.19
C PHE A 393 4.26 -7.76 11.88
N LYS A 394 4.81 -7.50 10.69
CA LYS A 394 6.21 -7.84 10.37
C LYS A 394 7.19 -7.14 11.32
N HIS A 395 6.99 -5.86 11.60
CA HIS A 395 7.83 -5.12 12.56
C HIS A 395 7.63 -5.61 14.00
N LEU A 396 6.40 -5.93 14.39
CA LEU A 396 6.10 -6.48 15.71
C LEU A 396 6.82 -7.82 15.94
N ILE A 397 6.81 -8.70 14.93
CA ILE A 397 7.54 -9.98 14.97
C ILE A 397 9.04 -9.74 15.08
N LEU A 398 9.58 -8.82 14.28
CA LEU A 398 11.01 -8.49 14.32
C LEU A 398 11.42 -7.94 15.69
N ILE A 399 10.64 -7.02 16.27
CA ILE A 399 10.85 -6.47 17.61
C ILE A 399 10.80 -7.58 18.66
N SER A 400 9.83 -8.51 18.55
CA SER A 400 9.71 -9.65 19.46
C SER A 400 10.93 -10.56 19.41
N ILE A 401 11.45 -10.85 18.21
CA ILE A 401 12.68 -11.63 18.03
C ILE A 401 13.88 -10.92 18.65
N LEU A 402 14.03 -9.61 18.38
CA LEU A 402 15.13 -8.82 18.96
C LEU A 402 15.05 -8.76 20.49
N PHE A 403 13.85 -8.64 21.04
CA PHE A 403 13.63 -8.67 22.48
C PHE A 403 14.02 -10.02 23.08
N LEU A 404 13.62 -11.14 22.46
CA LEU A 404 14.00 -12.49 22.89
C LEU A 404 15.52 -12.70 22.82
N LEU A 405 16.17 -12.22 21.78
CA LEU A 405 17.63 -12.26 21.65
C LEU A 405 18.31 -11.44 22.75
N ALA A 406 17.83 -10.22 23.02
CA ALA A 406 18.35 -9.37 24.08
C ALA A 406 18.18 -10.02 25.46
N LEU A 407 17.04 -10.67 25.70
CA LEU A 407 16.76 -11.43 26.91
C LEU A 407 17.71 -12.63 27.06
N PHE A 408 17.93 -13.37 25.96
CA PHE A 408 18.87 -14.48 25.93
C PHE A 408 20.31 -14.03 26.21
N PHE A 409 20.78 -12.96 25.58
CA PHE A 409 22.11 -12.39 25.85
C PHE A 409 22.22 -11.85 27.28
N GLY A 410 21.18 -11.19 27.78
CA GLY A 410 21.11 -10.71 29.16
C GLY A 410 21.23 -11.85 30.17
N LEU A 411 20.47 -12.91 29.99
CA LEU A 411 20.53 -14.10 30.84
C LEU A 411 21.91 -14.78 30.80
N ASN A 412 22.51 -14.88 29.62
CA ASN A 412 23.85 -15.42 29.48
C ASN A 412 24.93 -14.54 30.14
N MET A 413 24.81 -13.21 30.03
CA MET A 413 25.69 -12.28 30.72
C MET A 413 25.60 -12.42 32.26
N ILE A 414 24.37 -12.54 32.79
CA ILE A 414 24.14 -12.79 34.22
C ILE A 414 24.76 -14.11 34.63
N LYS A 415 24.58 -15.18 33.83
CA LYS A 415 25.17 -16.50 34.07
C LYS A 415 26.69 -16.44 34.09
N MET A 416 27.31 -15.75 33.13
CA MET A 416 28.76 -15.56 33.06
C MET A 416 29.30 -14.75 34.25
N LYS A 417 28.63 -13.67 34.63
CA LYS A 417 28.98 -12.90 35.85
C LYS A 417 28.89 -13.81 37.09
N LYS A 418 27.79 -14.55 37.26
CA LYS A 418 27.61 -15.47 38.39
C LYS A 418 28.71 -16.54 38.43
N GLN A 419 29.12 -17.08 37.27
CA GLN A 419 30.21 -18.04 37.19
C GLN A 419 31.57 -17.44 37.53
N LYS A 420 31.83 -16.19 37.09
CA LYS A 420 33.07 -15.45 37.42
C LYS A 420 33.17 -15.18 38.92
N TYR A 421 32.06 -14.83 39.58
CA TYR A 421 32.02 -14.66 41.03
C TYR A 421 32.19 -16.00 41.77
N HIS A 422 31.55 -17.04 41.30
CA HIS A 422 31.70 -18.38 41.86
C HIS A 422 33.16 -18.85 41.82
N ASN A 423 33.84 -18.64 40.67
CA ASN A 423 35.25 -18.99 40.52
C ASN A 423 36.14 -18.23 41.49
N LYS A 424 35.90 -16.89 41.65
CA LYS A 424 36.63 -16.07 42.64
C LYS A 424 36.42 -16.56 44.08
N ILE A 425 35.20 -16.96 44.45
CA ILE A 425 34.91 -17.52 45.76
C ILE A 425 35.64 -18.86 45.94
N MET A 426 35.65 -19.73 44.92
CA MET A 426 36.39 -20.99 44.96
C MET A 426 37.90 -20.81 45.08
N GLU A 427 38.49 -19.84 44.36
CA GLU A 427 39.94 -19.52 44.51
C GLU A 427 40.25 -19.08 45.91
N LYS A 428 39.46 -18.14 46.50
CA LYS A 428 39.68 -17.68 47.88
C LYS A 428 39.44 -18.81 48.91
N SER A 429 38.45 -19.65 48.68
CA SER A 429 38.17 -20.83 49.54
C SER A 429 39.32 -21.82 49.49
N ASN A 430 39.89 -22.09 48.29
CA ASN A 430 41.04 -22.98 48.12
C ASN A 430 42.29 -22.42 48.82
N TYR A 431 42.47 -21.07 48.75
CA TYR A 431 43.56 -20.40 49.45
C TYR A 431 43.40 -20.49 50.97
N ILE A 432 42.21 -20.29 51.51
CA ILE A 432 41.89 -20.52 52.94
C ILE A 432 42.23 -21.95 53.37
N ASN A 433 41.80 -22.95 52.60
CA ASN A 433 42.09 -24.37 52.87
C ASN A 433 43.61 -24.65 52.87
N LEU A 434 44.37 -24.03 51.95
CA LEU A 434 45.82 -24.14 51.90
C LEU A 434 46.45 -23.54 53.15
N LEU A 435 46.02 -22.34 53.58
CA LEU A 435 46.50 -21.68 54.79
C LEU A 435 46.17 -22.51 56.04
N GLN A 436 44.97 -23.11 56.15
CA GLN A 436 44.59 -24.02 57.25
C GLN A 436 45.48 -25.23 57.32
N LYS A 437 45.77 -25.88 56.17
CA LYS A 437 46.72 -27.04 56.11
C LYS A 437 48.14 -26.63 56.52
N THR A 438 48.57 -25.39 56.17
CA THR A 438 49.90 -24.89 56.58
C THR A 438 49.94 -24.59 58.08
N ILE A 439 48.83 -24.09 58.66
CA ILE A 439 48.69 -23.86 60.10
C ILE A 439 48.77 -25.17 60.89
N GLU A 440 48.12 -26.24 60.41
CA GLU A 440 48.23 -27.57 61.03
C GLU A 440 49.63 -28.12 61.05
N LYS A 441 50.47 -27.71 60.05
CA LYS A 441 51.87 -28.16 59.90
C LYS A 441 52.89 -27.41 60.74
N THR A 442 52.59 -26.17 61.16
CA THR A 442 53.52 -25.30 61.91
C THR A 442 52.84 -24.73 63.20
N SER A 443 53.17 -25.30 64.34
CA SER A 443 52.50 -24.99 65.62
C SER A 443 52.92 -23.67 66.34
N SER A 444 53.81 -22.83 65.79
CA SER A 444 54.35 -21.65 66.48
C SER A 444 54.08 -20.27 65.84
N GLU A 445 53.51 -20.18 64.61
CA GLU A 445 53.29 -18.88 63.93
C GLU A 445 51.81 -18.49 63.78
N ASN A 446 50.92 -19.03 64.56
CA ASN A 446 49.49 -19.15 64.35
C ASN A 446 48.65 -17.86 64.50
N LYS A 447 49.15 -16.76 65.05
CA LYS A 447 48.32 -15.55 65.31
C LYS A 447 48.09 -14.68 64.08
N HIS A 448 49.10 -14.56 63.24
CA HIS A 448 49.02 -13.69 62.02
C HIS A 448 48.20 -14.31 60.90
N ILE A 449 48.35 -15.62 60.70
CA ILE A 449 47.66 -16.39 59.67
C ILE A 449 46.14 -16.50 59.97
N LYS A 450 45.74 -16.68 61.22
CA LYS A 450 44.33 -16.64 61.64
C LYS A 450 43.68 -15.30 61.32
N LEU A 451 44.39 -14.19 61.44
CA LEU A 451 43.87 -12.87 61.11
C LEU A 451 43.64 -12.72 59.59
N GLN A 452 44.59 -13.20 58.78
CA GLN A 452 44.46 -13.20 57.31
C GLN A 452 43.26 -14.02 56.79
N ILE A 453 43.01 -15.20 57.39
CA ILE A 453 41.85 -16.02 57.04
C ILE A 453 40.56 -15.27 57.31
N LYS A 454 40.43 -14.62 58.47
CA LYS A 454 39.24 -13.86 58.85
C LYS A 454 39.01 -12.63 57.96
N THR A 455 40.08 -12.01 57.45
CA THR A 455 40.02 -10.89 56.52
C THR A 455 39.49 -11.39 55.14
N LEU A 456 39.99 -12.54 54.63
CA LEU A 456 39.57 -13.13 53.37
C LEU A 456 38.12 -13.64 53.43
N GLU A 457 37.67 -14.16 54.58
CA GLU A 457 36.27 -14.57 54.80
C GLU A 457 35.33 -13.34 54.72
N ASN A 458 35.71 -12.20 55.35
CA ASN A 458 34.95 -10.96 55.25
C ASN A 458 34.92 -10.38 53.84
N GLU A 459 36.02 -10.47 53.08
CA GLU A 459 36.04 -10.03 51.68
C GLU A 459 35.13 -10.89 50.78
N ILE A 460 35.01 -12.19 51.06
CA ILE A 460 34.05 -13.09 50.37
C ILE A 460 32.62 -12.67 50.68
N GLU A 461 32.33 -12.28 51.89
CA GLU A 461 31.02 -11.82 52.34
C GLU A 461 30.64 -10.48 51.73
N ASP A 462 31.60 -9.54 51.67
CA ASP A 462 31.45 -8.24 51.00
C ASP A 462 31.23 -8.36 49.49
N ILE A 463 31.91 -9.32 48.83
CA ILE A 463 31.67 -9.63 47.41
C ILE A 463 30.27 -10.18 47.19
N LYS A 464 29.76 -10.98 48.09
CA LYS A 464 28.37 -11.51 48.04
C LYS A 464 27.33 -10.42 48.26
N LEU A 465 27.58 -9.46 49.15
CA LEU A 465 26.68 -8.35 49.50
C LEU A 465 26.64 -7.26 48.41
N LYS A 466 27.77 -6.87 47.80
CA LYS A 466 27.84 -5.91 46.68
C LYS A 466 27.03 -6.34 45.46
N ASN A 467 26.96 -7.65 45.20
CA ASN A 467 26.16 -8.20 44.08
C ASN A 467 24.66 -8.05 44.28
N LYS A 468 24.18 -7.72 45.45
CA LYS A 468 22.74 -7.62 45.78
C LYS A 468 22.23 -6.18 45.78
N SER A 469 23.12 -5.18 45.87
CA SER A 469 22.75 -3.77 46.03
C SER A 469 22.62 -2.98 44.72
N ASP A 470 23.41 -3.31 43.69
CA ASP A 470 23.54 -2.46 42.49
C ASP A 470 22.36 -2.59 41.49
N TYR A 471 21.51 -3.62 41.61
CA TYR A 471 20.39 -3.83 40.70
C TYR A 471 19.07 -3.17 41.13
N ILE A 472 19.02 -2.61 42.33
CA ILE A 472 17.74 -2.14 42.92
C ILE A 472 17.58 -0.61 42.86
N SER A 473 18.64 0.15 42.50
CA SER A 473 18.71 1.61 42.76
C SER A 473 17.91 2.46 41.74
N PHE A 474 18.08 2.28 40.44
CA PHE A 474 17.46 3.15 39.43
C PHE A 474 15.93 2.99 39.37
N ASP A 475 15.45 1.77 39.25
CA ASP A 475 14.01 1.50 39.12
C ASP A 475 13.25 1.88 40.41
N LYS A 476 13.87 1.76 41.61
CA LYS A 476 13.26 2.26 42.83
C LYS A 476 13.19 3.80 42.88
N LYS A 477 14.18 4.49 42.33
CA LYS A 477 14.14 5.98 42.24
C LYS A 477 13.03 6.40 41.25
N ILE A 478 12.87 5.74 40.12
CA ILE A 478 11.76 5.97 39.18
C ILE A 478 10.40 5.65 39.82
N ASP A 479 10.30 4.52 40.52
CA ASP A 479 9.07 4.13 41.19
C ASP A 479 8.66 5.13 42.29
N SER A 480 9.61 5.77 42.96
CA SER A 480 9.31 6.80 43.98
C SER A 480 8.62 8.03 43.39
N MET A 481 8.83 8.33 42.09
CA MET A 481 8.19 9.45 41.40
C MET A 481 6.79 9.16 40.89
N ARG A 482 6.35 7.89 40.83
CA ARG A 482 5.05 7.48 40.25
C ARG A 482 3.84 8.14 40.89
N ASN A 483 3.92 8.57 42.14
CA ASN A 483 2.82 9.23 42.84
C ASN A 483 2.75 10.73 42.54
N ASN A 484 3.77 11.32 41.90
CA ASN A 484 3.72 12.72 41.48
C ASN A 484 2.77 12.91 40.30
N HIS A 485 1.95 13.97 40.35
CA HIS A 485 0.89 14.19 39.37
C HIS A 485 1.43 14.47 37.95
N ILE A 486 2.53 15.20 37.81
CA ILE A 486 3.17 15.49 36.52
C ILE A 486 3.81 14.23 35.93
N PHE A 487 4.52 13.45 36.76
CA PHE A 487 5.11 12.20 36.31
C PHE A 487 4.02 11.24 35.82
N LYS A 488 2.90 11.12 36.53
CA LYS A 488 1.75 10.30 36.14
C LYS A 488 1.13 10.78 34.84
N LYS A 489 0.89 12.08 34.70
CA LYS A 489 0.40 12.71 33.45
C LYS A 489 1.31 12.36 32.27
N MET A 490 2.63 12.48 32.41
CA MET A 490 3.58 12.17 31.33
C MET A 490 3.66 10.68 31.02
N TYR A 491 3.57 9.84 32.05
CA TYR A 491 3.57 8.38 31.87
C TYR A 491 2.33 7.90 31.12
N GLU A 492 1.15 8.46 31.40
CA GLU A 492 -0.10 8.17 30.65
C GLU A 492 0.01 8.61 29.19
N ILE A 493 0.60 9.78 28.91
CA ILE A 493 0.87 10.26 27.55
C ILE A 493 1.84 9.33 26.82
N SER A 494 2.88 8.80 27.48
CA SER A 494 3.84 7.88 26.88
C SER A 494 3.21 6.58 26.39
N SER A 495 2.07 6.21 26.97
CA SER A 495 1.30 5.00 26.62
C SER A 495 0.23 5.25 25.55
N SER A 496 0.04 6.49 25.10
CA SER A 496 -1.00 6.89 24.15
C SER A 496 -0.56 6.68 22.70
N ASN A 497 -1.28 5.83 21.97
CA ASN A 497 -1.02 5.57 20.55
C ASN A 497 -1.64 6.61 19.58
N ASN A 498 -2.32 7.65 20.11
CA ASN A 498 -3.10 8.58 19.30
C ASN A 498 -2.34 9.84 18.85
N ILE A 499 -1.07 10.01 19.22
CA ILE A 499 -0.28 11.20 18.88
C ILE A 499 0.33 11.05 17.49
N LYS A 500 -0.04 11.96 16.58
CA LYS A 500 0.45 12.01 15.19
C LYS A 500 1.53 13.10 15.03
N THR A 501 2.47 12.88 14.14
CA THR A 501 3.46 13.89 13.74
C THR A 501 2.79 15.06 13.04
N ASN A 502 3.29 16.29 13.29
CA ASN A 502 2.82 17.54 12.67
C ASN A 502 1.39 17.98 13.05
N VAL A 503 0.83 17.42 14.11
CA VAL A 503 -0.44 17.87 14.71
C VAL A 503 -0.11 18.59 16.02
N LYS A 504 -0.72 19.77 16.25
CA LYS A 504 -0.61 20.49 17.52
C LYS A 504 -1.62 19.95 18.53
N TYR A 505 -1.17 19.75 19.75
CA TYR A 505 -1.97 19.27 20.89
C TYR A 505 -1.91 20.25 22.06
N PRO A 506 -2.53 21.47 21.97
CA PRO A 506 -2.41 22.51 23.01
C PRO A 506 -2.82 22.05 24.41
N HIS A 507 -3.72 21.07 24.51
CA HIS A 507 -4.17 20.50 25.78
C HIS A 507 -3.17 19.51 26.42
N LEU A 508 -2.13 19.11 25.69
CA LEU A 508 -1.05 18.24 26.17
C LEU A 508 0.24 19.01 26.44
N GLU A 509 0.33 20.27 25.96
CA GLU A 509 1.53 21.10 26.17
C GLU A 509 1.72 21.37 27.66
N LEU A 510 2.96 21.20 28.12
CA LEU A 510 3.38 21.59 29.46
C LEU A 510 3.58 23.10 29.50
N ASP A 511 2.96 23.77 30.45
CA ASP A 511 3.28 25.17 30.75
C ASP A 511 4.68 25.31 31.41
N SER A 512 5.15 26.52 31.54
CA SER A 512 6.48 26.78 32.08
C SER A 512 6.65 26.29 33.52
N TYR A 513 5.59 26.28 34.32
CA TYR A 513 5.60 25.79 35.70
C TYR A 513 5.67 24.26 35.74
N GLU A 514 4.87 23.58 34.94
CA GLU A 514 4.87 22.10 34.79
C GLU A 514 6.24 21.60 34.29
N GLN A 515 6.85 22.31 33.32
CA GLN A 515 8.20 21.98 32.83
C GLN A 515 9.25 22.07 33.93
N TYR A 516 9.20 23.16 34.71
CA TYR A 516 10.10 23.37 35.84
C TYR A 516 9.90 22.31 36.93
N GLU A 517 8.68 22.05 37.33
CA GLU A 517 8.33 21.04 38.35
C GLU A 517 8.81 19.64 37.97
N LEU A 518 8.66 19.25 36.70
CA LEU A 518 9.15 17.96 36.19
C LEU A 518 10.68 17.86 36.31
N ILE A 519 11.41 18.91 35.91
CA ILE A 519 12.86 18.94 35.98
C ILE A 519 13.34 18.86 37.46
N GLU A 520 12.73 19.63 38.35
CA GLU A 520 13.05 19.63 39.79
C GLU A 520 12.76 18.28 40.45
N LEU A 521 11.67 17.62 40.08
CA LEU A 521 11.35 16.28 40.54
C LEU A 521 12.49 15.29 40.23
N PHE A 522 13.01 15.33 39.00
CA PHE A 522 14.12 14.47 38.60
C PHE A 522 15.43 14.88 39.26
N ASN A 523 15.74 16.19 39.35
CA ASN A 523 16.94 16.68 40.06
C ASN A 523 16.96 16.25 41.52
N THR A 524 15.86 16.41 42.24
CA THR A 524 15.75 16.01 43.65
C THR A 524 15.84 14.48 43.82
N THR A 525 15.22 13.71 42.94
CA THR A 525 15.25 12.26 43.01
C THR A 525 16.64 11.68 42.72
N PHE A 526 17.43 12.33 41.86
CA PHE A 526 18.77 11.89 41.45
C PHE A 526 19.90 12.79 42.01
N ASP A 527 19.70 13.37 43.18
CA ASP A 527 20.72 14.08 43.96
C ASP A 527 21.40 15.20 43.15
N ASN A 528 20.64 15.98 42.38
CA ASN A 528 21.06 17.07 41.48
C ASN A 528 22.01 16.65 40.32
N ARG A 529 22.12 15.36 40.01
CA ARG A 529 23.00 14.88 38.92
C ARG A 529 22.56 15.38 37.54
N PHE A 530 21.28 15.64 37.33
CA PHE A 530 20.77 16.18 36.06
C PHE A 530 21.38 17.54 35.73
N ASN A 531 21.47 18.44 36.73
CA ASN A 531 22.14 19.74 36.57
C ASN A 531 23.64 19.58 36.35
N ALA A 532 24.28 18.60 37.01
CA ALA A 532 25.71 18.32 36.82
C ALA A 532 26.01 17.88 35.38
N ILE A 533 25.18 17.02 34.76
CA ILE A 533 25.34 16.57 33.36
C ILE A 533 25.38 17.77 32.40
N ILE A 534 24.54 18.80 32.60
CA ILE A 534 24.54 20.01 31.77
C ILE A 534 25.88 20.79 31.92
N SER A 535 26.41 20.87 33.12
CA SER A 535 27.67 21.59 33.37
C SER A 535 28.91 20.83 32.87
N GLU A 536 28.86 19.52 32.87
CA GLU A 536 29.94 18.64 32.44
C GLU A 536 30.09 18.55 30.91
N HIS A 537 29.00 18.81 30.12
CA HIS A 537 29.02 18.65 28.68
C HIS A 537 28.79 19.97 27.92
N LYS A 538 29.84 20.52 27.29
CA LYS A 538 29.74 21.73 26.46
C LYS A 538 28.79 21.49 25.28
N GLY A 539 27.79 22.38 25.13
CA GLY A 539 26.80 22.32 24.03
C GLY A 539 25.42 21.83 24.44
N LEU A 540 25.27 21.23 25.63
CA LEU A 540 23.97 21.03 26.26
C LEU A 540 23.44 22.36 26.78
N LYS A 541 22.14 22.52 26.80
CA LYS A 541 21.44 23.71 27.31
C LYS A 541 20.48 23.29 28.42
N HIS A 542 20.15 24.21 29.31
CA HIS A 542 19.28 23.94 30.46
C HIS A 542 17.92 23.31 30.06
N TYR A 543 17.36 23.72 28.93
CA TYR A 543 16.12 23.12 28.44
C TYR A 543 16.25 21.64 27.97
N ASP A 544 17.46 21.11 27.77
CA ASP A 544 17.70 19.71 27.46
C ASP A 544 17.39 18.81 28.66
N LEU A 545 17.39 19.34 29.86
CA LEU A 545 16.94 18.63 31.05
C LEU A 545 15.50 18.13 30.91
N LEU A 546 14.63 18.97 30.36
CA LEU A 546 13.27 18.57 30.10
C LEU A 546 13.22 17.36 29.16
N TYR A 547 14.00 17.37 28.09
CA TYR A 547 14.10 16.24 27.16
C TYR A 547 14.60 14.97 27.86
N PHE A 548 15.58 15.10 28.74
CA PHE A 548 16.12 13.99 29.53
C PHE A 548 15.03 13.35 30.40
N CYS A 549 14.28 14.15 31.13
CA CYS A 549 13.17 13.69 31.96
C CYS A 549 12.13 12.94 31.11
N LEU A 550 11.72 13.52 29.98
CA LEU A 550 10.70 12.94 29.10
C LEU A 550 11.16 11.62 28.47
N TYR A 551 12.41 11.50 28.04
CA TYR A 551 12.96 10.23 27.52
C TYR A 551 13.07 9.14 28.60
N ILE A 552 13.40 9.49 29.84
CA ILE A 552 13.45 8.52 30.95
C ILE A 552 12.06 7.97 31.26
N ILE A 553 11.02 8.82 31.22
CA ILE A 553 9.63 8.41 31.42
C ILE A 553 9.17 7.46 30.29
N GLY A 554 9.77 7.58 29.08
CA GLY A 554 9.48 6.71 27.94
C GLY A 554 8.77 7.39 26.78
N LEU A 555 8.73 8.74 26.74
CA LEU A 555 8.19 9.47 25.60
C LEU A 555 9.15 9.38 24.40
N ASP A 556 8.61 9.18 23.20
CA ASP A 556 9.35 9.32 21.94
C ASP A 556 9.25 10.76 21.38
N GLU A 557 9.90 11.02 20.27
CA GLU A 557 9.97 12.37 19.67
C GLU A 557 8.59 12.95 19.31
N LYS A 558 7.60 12.11 19.01
CA LYS A 558 6.22 12.55 18.71
C LYS A 558 5.53 13.04 19.97
N HIS A 559 5.64 12.27 21.04
CA HIS A 559 5.09 12.63 22.33
C HIS A 559 5.79 13.87 22.89
N ILE A 560 7.12 13.96 22.77
CA ILE A 560 7.90 15.13 23.18
C ILE A 560 7.48 16.35 22.36
N SER A 561 7.26 16.23 21.06
CA SER A 561 6.73 17.30 20.22
C SER A 561 5.37 17.81 20.72
N ALA A 562 4.47 16.90 21.06
CA ALA A 562 3.13 17.23 21.55
C ALA A 562 3.15 17.94 22.90
N VAL A 563 3.99 17.49 23.85
CA VAL A 563 4.03 18.05 25.22
C VAL A 563 4.90 19.30 25.35
N THR A 564 5.80 19.54 24.39
CA THR A 564 6.66 20.74 24.40
C THR A 564 6.20 21.84 23.43
N GLY A 565 5.15 21.60 22.64
CA GLY A 565 4.67 22.53 21.61
C GLY A 565 5.66 22.76 20.45
N LYS A 566 6.78 22.03 20.41
CA LYS A 566 7.78 22.13 19.34
C LYS A 566 7.40 21.25 18.15
N THR A 567 7.88 21.60 16.95
CA THR A 567 7.65 20.72 15.78
C THR A 567 8.43 19.41 15.94
N TYR A 568 7.92 18.33 15.37
CA TYR A 568 8.60 17.03 15.36
C TYR A 568 10.05 17.13 14.86
N ASN A 569 10.27 17.86 13.77
CA ASN A 569 11.60 18.07 13.20
C ASN A 569 12.54 18.83 14.16
N ALA A 570 12.03 19.80 14.92
CA ALA A 570 12.82 20.53 15.91
C ALA A 570 13.25 19.61 17.07
N VAL A 571 12.35 18.75 17.55
CA VAL A 571 12.65 17.75 18.58
C VAL A 571 13.68 16.75 18.04
N TRP A 572 13.46 16.17 16.86
CA TRP A 572 14.34 15.20 16.24
C TRP A 572 15.77 15.75 16.02
N ASN A 573 15.88 16.97 15.46
CA ASN A 573 17.18 17.62 15.26
C ASN A 573 17.91 17.87 16.60
N ARG A 574 17.17 18.23 17.65
CA ARG A 574 17.76 18.44 18.97
C ARG A 574 18.22 17.11 19.59
N THR A 575 17.44 16.06 19.47
CA THR A 575 17.80 14.70 19.89
C THR A 575 19.10 14.24 19.23
N LYS A 576 19.21 14.42 17.91
CA LYS A 576 20.45 14.13 17.16
C LYS A 576 21.64 14.91 17.70
N LYS A 577 21.46 16.21 17.93
CA LYS A 577 22.53 17.05 18.48
C LYS A 577 22.97 16.65 19.89
N ILE A 578 22.04 16.20 20.73
CA ILE A 578 22.35 15.64 22.05
C ILE A 578 23.18 14.34 21.88
N GLN A 579 22.80 13.44 21.00
CA GLN A 579 23.55 12.22 20.72
C GLN A 579 24.98 12.53 20.24
N GLU A 580 25.15 13.51 19.37
CA GLU A 580 26.47 13.97 18.88
C GLU A 580 27.35 14.51 20.02
N ILE A 581 26.76 15.29 20.95
CA ILE A 581 27.50 15.84 22.11
C ILE A 581 28.06 14.71 23.00
N PHE A 582 27.29 13.62 23.16
CA PHE A 582 27.74 12.46 23.93
C PHE A 582 28.57 11.46 23.10
N GLY A 583 28.78 11.72 21.80
CA GLY A 583 29.52 10.82 20.90
C GLY A 583 28.93 9.43 20.83
N SER A 584 27.59 9.30 20.85
CA SER A 584 26.90 8.03 20.98
C SER A 584 25.62 7.98 20.16
N ASP A 585 25.47 6.94 19.34
CA ASP A 585 24.24 6.62 18.59
C ASP A 585 23.18 5.89 19.43
N LYS A 586 23.43 5.68 20.71
CA LYS A 586 22.48 5.02 21.61
C LYS A 586 21.25 5.88 21.86
N LYS A 587 20.17 5.26 22.33
CA LYS A 587 18.97 5.98 22.76
C LYS A 587 19.31 6.97 23.89
N ILE A 588 18.72 8.15 23.87
CA ILE A 588 18.94 9.19 24.90
C ILE A 588 18.76 8.63 26.31
N LYS A 589 17.75 7.81 26.55
CA LYS A 589 17.51 7.14 27.84
C LYS A 589 18.72 6.34 28.34
N ASP A 590 19.39 5.62 27.45
CA ASP A 590 20.56 4.79 27.81
C ASP A 590 21.81 5.65 28.05
N ILE A 591 21.94 6.75 27.30
CA ILE A 591 22.99 7.73 27.50
C ILE A 591 22.85 8.35 28.91
N ILE A 592 21.65 8.81 29.24
CA ILE A 592 21.38 9.46 30.53
C ILE A 592 21.57 8.48 31.71
N LYS A 593 21.12 7.24 31.57
CA LYS A 593 21.36 6.19 32.60
C LYS A 593 22.84 6.03 32.88
N LYS A 594 23.67 5.99 31.84
CA LYS A 594 25.11 5.86 31.97
C LYS A 594 25.72 7.08 32.71
N GLU A 595 25.28 8.30 32.36
CA GLU A 595 25.75 9.52 32.98
C GLU A 595 25.29 9.66 34.44
N LEU A 596 24.20 9.03 34.81
CA LEU A 596 23.73 8.94 36.20
C LEU A 596 24.41 7.81 36.98
N ASN A 597 25.34 7.07 36.38
CA ASN A 597 26.06 5.92 36.99
C ASN A 597 25.15 4.72 37.34
N TYR A 598 24.14 4.45 36.49
CA TYR A 598 23.22 3.31 36.62
C TYR A 598 23.30 2.30 35.45
#